data_2553193218f034566146e5ef5429cd8d
#
_entry.id   2553193218f034566146e5ef5429cd8d
#
_cell.length_a   1.000
_cell.length_b   1.000
_cell.length_c   1.000
_cell.angle_alpha   90.00
_cell.angle_beta   90.00
_cell.angle_gamma   90.00
#
_symmetry.space_group_name_H-M   'P 1'
#
loop_
_entity.id
_entity.type
_entity.pdbx_description
1 polymer ?
#
loop_
_entity_poly.entity_id
_entity_poly.type
_entity_poly.pdbx_seq_one_letter_code
_entity_poly.pdbx_strand_id
1 'polypeptide(L)'
;NFERILNIINDSLQGTTEYIGFIFGGTPEFLEDKYKGMYSYGALETRLADNPFAKDGMKDLTGPVIRLENLSQEELYMLFINIRNVFAEYDETKYLVSENDIQTFMQWLMNRLGAKSFLSPRESIKAFIGLLSQLQNYPDTNISNYLSEVQLQEDKEPIDAELISLTLGE
;
A
#
# COMPACT_ATOMS: atom_id res chain seq x y z
N ASN A 1 -15.91 -13.62 -14.85
CA ASN A 1 -15.98 -12.34 -14.14
C ASN A 1 -14.98 -11.29 -14.67
N PHE A 2 -13.77 -11.70 -15.09
CA PHE A 2 -12.74 -10.80 -15.61
C PHE A 2 -13.17 -10.10 -16.90
N GLU A 3 -13.70 -10.85 -17.88
CA GLU A 3 -14.21 -10.28 -19.14
C GLU A 3 -15.29 -9.20 -18.96
N ARG A 4 -16.12 -9.34 -17.92
CA ARG A 4 -17.12 -8.32 -17.62
C ARG A 4 -16.48 -7.02 -17.15
N ILE A 5 -15.41 -7.10 -16.36
CA ILE A 5 -14.64 -5.92 -15.92
C ILE A 5 -13.96 -5.28 -17.11
N LEU A 6 -13.33 -6.06 -17.99
CA LEU A 6 -12.74 -5.56 -19.24
C LEU A 6 -13.75 -4.79 -20.08
N ASN A 7 -14.95 -5.34 -20.26
CA ASN A 7 -16.01 -4.69 -21.03
C ASN A 7 -16.48 -3.38 -20.38
N ILE A 8 -16.70 -3.38 -19.05
CA ILE A 8 -17.10 -2.16 -18.33
C ILE A 8 -16.04 -1.06 -18.49
N ILE A 9 -14.76 -1.39 -18.33
CA ILE A 9 -13.67 -0.42 -18.47
C ILE A 9 -13.60 0.08 -19.92
N ASN A 10 -13.65 -0.84 -20.89
CA ASN A 10 -13.60 -0.49 -22.30
C ASN A 10 -14.76 0.41 -22.71
N ASP A 11 -15.98 0.10 -22.30
CA ASP A 11 -17.19 0.86 -22.63
C ASP A 11 -17.15 2.26 -21.96
N SER A 12 -16.65 2.34 -20.73
CA SER A 12 -16.46 3.61 -20.02
C SER A 12 -15.44 4.50 -20.74
N LEU A 13 -14.33 3.93 -21.21
CA LEU A 13 -13.29 4.68 -21.95
C LEU A 13 -13.74 5.08 -23.37
N GLN A 14 -14.70 4.37 -23.93
CA GLN A 14 -15.30 4.74 -25.22
C GLN A 14 -16.42 5.77 -25.12
N GLY A 15 -16.82 6.13 -23.88
CA GLY A 15 -17.92 7.06 -23.65
C GLY A 15 -19.30 6.50 -23.93
N THR A 16 -19.45 5.16 -24.00
CA THR A 16 -20.75 4.49 -24.21
C THR A 16 -21.57 4.37 -22.93
N THR A 17 -20.94 4.55 -21.76
CA THR A 17 -21.61 4.62 -20.45
C THR A 17 -21.86 6.07 -20.06
N GLU A 18 -23.11 6.51 -20.17
CA GLU A 18 -23.50 7.85 -19.77
C GLU A 18 -23.85 7.88 -18.26
N TYR A 19 -23.52 8.98 -17.59
CA TYR A 19 -23.87 9.29 -16.19
C TYR A 19 -23.29 8.37 -15.11
N ILE A 20 -22.36 7.48 -15.44
CA ILE A 20 -21.66 6.59 -14.51
C ILE A 20 -20.15 6.71 -14.69
N GLY A 21 -19.43 6.85 -13.57
CA GLY A 21 -17.98 6.76 -13.51
C GLY A 21 -17.55 5.56 -12.65
N PHE A 22 -16.43 4.93 -13.01
CA PHE A 22 -15.86 3.81 -12.26
C PHE A 22 -14.46 4.15 -11.80
N ILE A 23 -14.13 3.78 -10.56
CA ILE A 23 -12.77 3.81 -10.02
C ILE A 23 -12.40 2.38 -9.66
N PHE A 24 -11.32 1.88 -10.26
CA PHE A 24 -10.78 0.56 -9.97
C PHE A 24 -9.43 0.70 -9.27
N GLY A 25 -9.23 -0.05 -8.20
CA GLY A 25 -7.93 -0.20 -7.57
C GLY A 25 -7.39 -1.60 -7.83
N GLY A 26 -6.10 -1.70 -8.09
CA GLY A 26 -5.45 -2.98 -8.37
C GLY A 26 -3.94 -2.89 -8.21
N THR A 27 -3.28 -4.03 -8.32
CA THR A 27 -1.82 -4.11 -8.39
C THR A 27 -1.32 -3.83 -9.81
N PRO A 28 -0.01 -3.56 -10.00
CA PRO A 28 0.56 -3.40 -11.34
C PRO A 28 0.26 -4.58 -12.26
N GLU A 29 0.26 -5.81 -11.75
CA GLU A 29 -0.02 -7.02 -12.52
C GLU A 29 -1.45 -7.03 -13.06
N PHE A 30 -2.42 -6.50 -12.29
CA PHE A 30 -3.81 -6.37 -12.78
C PHE A 30 -3.89 -5.53 -14.04
N LEU A 31 -3.02 -4.53 -14.18
CA LEU A 31 -2.96 -3.67 -15.36
C LEU A 31 -2.05 -4.26 -16.44
N GLU A 32 -0.82 -4.61 -16.11
CA GLU A 32 0.30 -4.79 -17.03
C GLU A 32 0.51 -6.23 -17.51
N ASP A 33 -0.04 -7.22 -16.79
CA ASP A 33 0.11 -8.61 -17.21
C ASP A 33 -0.54 -8.82 -18.59
N LYS A 34 0.28 -9.24 -19.57
CA LYS A 34 -0.16 -9.43 -20.96
C LYS A 34 -1.06 -10.65 -21.18
N TYR A 35 -1.16 -11.53 -20.18
CA TYR A 35 -1.98 -12.74 -20.26
C TYR A 35 -3.24 -12.66 -19.40
N LYS A 36 -3.15 -12.02 -18.24
CA LYS A 36 -4.21 -11.98 -17.23
C LYS A 36 -4.61 -10.56 -16.81
N GLY A 37 -3.83 -9.54 -17.18
CA GLY A 37 -4.08 -8.13 -16.87
C GLY A 37 -4.92 -7.42 -17.94
N MET A 38 -5.16 -6.13 -17.73
CA MET A 38 -5.89 -5.29 -18.69
C MET A 38 -5.18 -5.21 -20.04
N TYR A 39 -3.84 -5.27 -20.07
CA TYR A 39 -3.04 -5.24 -21.31
C TYR A 39 -3.12 -6.54 -22.11
N SER A 40 -3.78 -7.59 -21.60
CA SER A 40 -4.12 -8.77 -22.41
C SER A 40 -5.09 -8.44 -23.54
N TYR A 41 -5.83 -7.34 -23.43
CA TYR A 41 -6.72 -6.82 -24.44
C TYR A 41 -6.10 -5.58 -25.10
N GLY A 42 -5.59 -5.72 -26.34
CA GLY A 42 -4.80 -4.68 -27.01
C GLY A 42 -5.48 -3.32 -27.15
N ALA A 43 -6.81 -3.27 -27.24
CA ALA A 43 -7.54 -2.01 -27.25
C ALA A 43 -7.46 -1.27 -25.90
N LEU A 44 -7.41 -2.00 -24.78
CA LEU A 44 -7.21 -1.41 -23.46
C LEU A 44 -5.74 -1.06 -23.22
N GLU A 45 -4.79 -1.87 -23.68
CA GLU A 45 -3.36 -1.54 -23.61
C GLU A 45 -3.11 -0.15 -24.20
N THR A 46 -3.65 0.14 -25.36
CA THR A 46 -3.48 1.46 -26.01
C THR A 46 -4.17 2.60 -25.24
N ARG A 47 -5.36 2.35 -24.69
CA ARG A 47 -6.15 3.39 -23.99
C ARG A 47 -5.67 3.67 -22.59
N LEU A 48 -5.08 2.68 -21.94
CA LEU A 48 -4.56 2.77 -20.56
C LEU A 48 -3.04 3.00 -20.54
N ALA A 49 -2.39 3.14 -21.69
CA ALA A 49 -0.98 3.43 -21.79
C ALA A 49 -0.63 4.74 -21.09
N ASP A 50 0.53 4.75 -20.46
CA ASP A 50 1.06 5.95 -19.82
C ASP A 50 1.30 7.07 -20.85
N ASN A 51 1.20 8.31 -20.42
CA ASN A 51 1.50 9.47 -21.24
C ASN A 51 2.99 9.47 -21.62
N PRO A 52 3.35 9.38 -22.91
CA PRO A 52 4.75 9.33 -23.35
C PRO A 52 5.54 10.60 -23.04
N PHE A 53 4.88 11.68 -22.69
CA PHE A 53 5.49 12.95 -22.31
C PHE A 53 5.62 13.12 -20.79
N ALA A 54 5.08 12.20 -19.99
CA ALA A 54 5.31 12.18 -18.55
C ALA A 54 6.79 11.88 -18.28
N LYS A 55 7.44 12.76 -17.52
CA LYS A 55 8.83 12.56 -17.10
C LYS A 55 8.87 11.83 -15.76
N ASP A 56 9.96 11.10 -15.54
CA ASP A 56 10.22 10.44 -14.26
C ASP A 56 10.05 11.44 -13.09
N GLY A 57 9.28 11.04 -12.08
CA GLY A 57 8.97 11.86 -10.91
C GLY A 57 7.81 12.88 -11.09
N MET A 58 7.20 12.97 -12.27
CA MET A 58 5.98 13.77 -12.49
C MET A 58 4.76 12.88 -12.54
N LYS A 59 3.82 13.10 -11.63
CA LYS A 59 2.54 12.38 -11.63
C LYS A 59 1.63 12.95 -12.73
N ASP A 60 1.24 12.11 -13.68
CA ASP A 60 0.16 12.46 -14.60
C ASP A 60 -1.19 12.08 -13.96
N LEU A 61 -1.95 13.09 -13.55
CA LEU A 61 -3.28 12.93 -12.97
C LEU A 61 -4.40 13.13 -13.98
N THR A 62 -4.07 13.32 -15.26
CA THR A 62 -5.04 13.58 -16.33
C THR A 62 -5.42 12.33 -17.10
N GLY A 63 -4.58 11.30 -17.03
CA GLY A 63 -4.81 10.01 -17.68
C GLY A 63 -5.82 9.13 -16.93
N PRO A 64 -6.28 8.06 -17.57
CA PRO A 64 -7.21 7.10 -16.96
C PRO A 64 -6.52 6.22 -15.90
N VAL A 65 -5.20 6.17 -15.86
CA VAL A 65 -4.41 5.39 -14.91
C VAL A 65 -3.63 6.34 -14.00
N ILE A 66 -3.84 6.22 -12.71
CA ILE A 66 -3.08 6.93 -11.69
C ILE A 66 -2.24 5.91 -10.93
N ARG A 67 -0.91 6.01 -11.05
CA ARG A 67 0.01 5.14 -10.32
C ARG A 67 0.22 5.67 -8.92
N LEU A 68 -0.03 4.81 -7.93
CA LEU A 68 0.27 5.10 -6.54
C LEU A 68 1.67 4.57 -6.23
N GLU A 69 2.58 5.48 -5.96
CA GLU A 69 3.93 5.14 -5.52
C GLU A 69 3.94 4.70 -4.05
N ASN A 70 4.99 3.99 -3.66
CA ASN A 70 5.22 3.69 -2.25
C ASN A 70 5.42 4.98 -1.47
N LEU A 71 5.06 4.97 -0.18
CA LEU A 71 5.27 6.12 0.69
C LEU A 71 6.76 6.43 0.80
N SER A 72 7.12 7.72 0.68
CA SER A 72 8.44 8.22 1.03
C SER A 72 8.69 8.11 2.53
N GLN A 73 9.93 8.31 2.95
CA GLN A 73 10.27 8.31 4.39
C GLN A 73 9.55 9.43 5.14
N GLU A 74 9.41 10.59 4.52
CA GLU A 74 8.70 11.74 5.06
C GLU A 74 7.21 11.46 5.18
N GLU A 75 6.61 10.86 4.16
CA GLU A 75 5.20 10.48 4.17
C GLU A 75 4.93 9.40 5.23
N LEU A 76 5.84 8.44 5.40
CA LEU A 76 5.75 7.41 6.44
C LEU A 76 5.88 8.03 7.85
N TYR A 77 6.78 8.98 8.02
CA TYR A 77 6.91 9.73 9.28
C TYR A 77 5.61 10.48 9.62
N MET A 78 5.06 11.20 8.66
CA MET A 78 3.78 11.91 8.83
C MET A 78 2.62 10.96 9.12
N LEU A 79 2.63 9.78 8.52
CA LEU A 79 1.66 8.74 8.80
C LEU A 79 1.73 8.29 10.27
N PHE A 80 2.92 8.05 10.82
CA PHE A 80 3.08 7.69 12.24
C PHE A 80 2.68 8.81 13.19
N ILE A 81 3.00 10.06 12.87
CA ILE A 81 2.50 11.22 13.63
C ILE A 81 0.96 11.20 13.67
N ASN A 82 0.31 11.01 12.53
CA ASN A 82 -1.15 10.96 12.46
C ASN A 82 -1.74 9.78 13.23
N ILE A 83 -1.12 8.60 13.16
CA ILE A 83 -1.55 7.43 13.93
C ILE A 83 -1.43 7.70 15.44
N ARG A 84 -0.31 8.27 15.90
CA ARG A 84 -0.15 8.68 17.30
C ARG A 84 -1.26 9.63 17.75
N ASN A 85 -1.53 10.65 16.93
CA ASN A 85 -2.55 11.64 17.26
C ASN A 85 -3.95 11.01 17.36
N VAL A 86 -4.31 10.15 16.42
CA VAL A 86 -5.59 9.41 16.43
C VAL A 86 -5.65 8.48 17.65
N PHE A 87 -4.57 7.75 17.95
CA PHE A 87 -4.49 6.83 19.08
C PHE A 87 -4.68 7.56 20.41
N ALA A 88 -4.16 8.77 20.53
CA ALA A 88 -4.29 9.65 21.69
C ALA A 88 -5.55 10.53 21.67
N GLU A 89 -6.50 10.30 20.75
CA GLU A 89 -7.72 11.10 20.58
C GLU A 89 -7.44 12.59 20.35
N TYR A 90 -6.29 12.93 19.74
CA TYR A 90 -5.78 14.29 19.55
C TYR A 90 -5.47 15.05 20.85
N ASP A 91 -5.29 14.35 21.97
CA ASP A 91 -4.90 14.92 23.26
C ASP A 91 -3.40 14.71 23.48
N GLU A 92 -2.62 15.77 23.40
CA GLU A 92 -1.16 15.72 23.57
C GLU A 92 -0.71 15.18 24.92
N THR A 93 -1.54 15.29 25.95
CA THR A 93 -1.23 14.75 27.29
C THR A 93 -1.28 13.22 27.33
N LYS A 94 -1.89 12.60 26.32
CA LYS A 94 -2.00 11.15 26.18
C LYS A 94 -0.95 10.55 25.22
N TYR A 95 -0.01 11.35 24.73
CA TYR A 95 1.02 10.84 23.83
C TYR A 95 1.92 9.85 24.56
N LEU A 96 1.95 8.61 24.07
CA LEU A 96 2.80 7.54 24.59
C LEU A 96 4.21 7.57 24.02
N VAL A 97 4.40 8.25 22.90
CA VAL A 97 5.68 8.37 22.19
C VAL A 97 5.90 9.82 21.74
N SER A 98 7.13 10.28 21.88
CA SER A 98 7.58 11.57 21.36
C SER A 98 7.89 11.48 19.86
N GLU A 99 8.14 12.61 19.22
CA GLU A 99 8.62 12.64 17.82
C GLU A 99 9.98 11.95 17.66
N ASN A 100 10.86 12.06 18.66
CA ASN A 100 12.14 11.37 18.66
C ASN A 100 11.96 9.84 18.75
N ASP A 101 10.97 9.37 19.49
CA ASP A 101 10.64 7.94 19.56
C ASP A 101 10.12 7.42 18.24
N ILE A 102 9.33 8.21 17.51
CA ILE A 102 8.86 7.88 16.16
C ILE A 102 10.05 7.78 15.19
N GLN A 103 11.01 8.70 15.26
CA GLN A 103 12.22 8.64 14.46
C GLN A 103 13.05 7.40 14.78
N THR A 104 13.18 7.05 16.06
CA THR A 104 13.88 5.84 16.52
C THR A 104 13.19 4.58 16.00
N PHE A 105 11.87 4.54 16.05
CA PHE A 105 11.08 3.44 15.49
C PHE A 105 11.28 3.32 13.97
N MET A 106 11.29 4.43 13.24
CA MET A 106 11.55 4.42 11.80
C MET A 106 12.95 3.89 11.47
N GLN A 107 13.98 4.33 12.20
CA GLN A 107 15.34 3.82 12.02
C GLN A 107 15.40 2.31 12.28
N TRP A 108 14.73 1.84 13.32
CA TRP A 108 14.62 0.42 13.63
C TRP A 108 13.95 -0.37 12.49
N LEU A 109 12.84 0.14 11.94
CA LEU A 109 12.17 -0.45 10.78
C LEU A 109 13.13 -0.58 9.59
N MET A 110 13.81 0.49 9.23
CA MET A 110 14.72 0.53 8.08
C MET A 110 15.91 -0.42 8.25
N ASN A 111 16.48 -0.51 9.46
CA ASN A 111 17.63 -1.35 9.73
C ASN A 111 17.31 -2.86 9.67
N ARG A 112 16.09 -3.25 10.01
CA ARG A 112 15.69 -4.66 10.05
C ARG A 112 15.36 -5.26 8.70
N LEU A 113 14.89 -4.47 7.77
CA LEU A 113 14.34 -4.96 6.52
C LEU A 113 15.33 -4.93 5.37
N GLY A 114 16.52 -4.37 5.60
CA GLY A 114 17.50 -4.15 4.54
C GLY A 114 16.99 -3.14 3.51
N ALA A 115 17.88 -2.48 2.80
CA ALA A 115 17.59 -1.43 1.82
C ALA A 115 16.73 -1.88 0.60
N LYS A 116 16.25 -3.13 0.56
CA LYS A 116 15.55 -3.73 -0.58
C LYS A 116 14.07 -4.08 -0.36
N SER A 117 13.58 -4.06 0.87
CA SER A 117 12.16 -4.33 1.14
C SER A 117 11.56 -3.09 1.77
N PHE A 118 10.95 -2.25 0.95
CA PHE A 118 10.00 -1.29 1.48
C PHE A 118 8.92 -2.09 2.19
N LEU A 119 8.83 -1.94 3.52
CA LEU A 119 7.69 -2.45 4.27
C LEU A 119 6.42 -1.97 3.60
N SER A 120 5.51 -2.90 3.40
CA SER A 120 4.17 -2.48 3.02
C SER A 120 3.67 -1.52 4.11
N PRO A 121 2.98 -0.42 3.76
CA PRO A 121 2.41 0.48 4.76
C PRO A 121 1.60 -0.27 5.82
N ARG A 122 0.95 -1.37 5.45
CA ARG A 122 0.19 -2.24 6.35
C ARG A 122 1.04 -2.80 7.49
N GLU A 123 2.22 -3.34 7.18
CA GLU A 123 3.10 -3.95 8.20
C GLU A 123 3.68 -2.89 9.12
N SER A 124 4.09 -1.75 8.56
CA SER A 124 4.58 -0.61 9.31
C SER A 124 3.53 -0.07 10.28
N ILE A 125 2.29 0.12 9.81
CA ILE A 125 1.17 0.57 10.63
C ILE A 125 0.86 -0.43 11.74
N LYS A 126 0.78 -1.72 11.40
CA LYS A 126 0.49 -2.80 12.37
C LYS A 126 1.56 -2.87 13.45
N ALA A 127 2.83 -2.77 13.08
CA ALA A 127 3.93 -2.76 14.03
C ALA A 127 3.87 -1.53 14.95
N PHE A 128 3.59 -0.35 14.42
CA PHE A 128 3.51 0.88 15.20
C PHE A 128 2.32 0.88 16.16
N ILE A 129 1.13 0.47 15.71
CA ILE A 129 -0.05 0.32 16.57
C ILE A 129 0.20 -0.72 17.66
N GLY A 130 0.85 -1.84 17.32
CA GLY A 130 1.26 -2.85 18.30
C GLY A 130 2.18 -2.29 19.38
N LEU A 131 3.16 -1.47 18.99
CA LEU A 131 4.05 -0.77 19.93
C LEU A 131 3.27 0.18 20.85
N LEU A 132 2.39 1.04 20.28
CA LEU A 132 1.57 1.95 21.08
C LEU A 132 0.68 1.19 22.08
N SER A 133 0.09 0.08 21.67
CA SER A 133 -0.74 -0.78 22.54
C SER A 133 0.08 -1.38 23.68
N GLN A 134 1.33 -1.79 23.44
CA GLN A 134 2.20 -2.30 24.51
C GLN A 134 2.61 -1.20 25.49
N LEU A 135 2.96 -0.02 24.99
CA LEU A 135 3.30 1.12 25.85
C LEU A 135 2.09 1.58 26.69
N GLN A 136 0.87 1.48 26.15
CA GLN A 136 -0.34 1.78 26.92
C GLN A 136 -0.58 0.78 28.05
N ASN A 137 -0.34 -0.51 27.80
CA ASN A 137 -0.52 -1.58 28.78
C ASN A 137 0.60 -1.61 29.83
N TYR A 138 1.81 -1.18 29.46
CA TYR A 138 3.01 -1.22 30.31
C TYR A 138 3.75 0.11 30.28
N PRO A 139 3.21 1.16 30.94
CA PRO A 139 3.72 2.55 30.83
C PRO A 139 5.13 2.74 31.38
N ASP A 140 5.62 1.84 32.24
CA ASP A 140 6.96 1.89 32.83
C ASP A 140 8.06 1.33 31.91
N THR A 141 7.68 0.87 30.70
CA THR A 141 8.62 0.24 29.75
C THR A 141 9.10 1.25 28.71
N ASN A 142 10.41 1.28 28.48
CA ASN A 142 11.00 2.15 27.46
C ASN A 142 10.81 1.53 26.05
N ILE A 143 10.58 2.37 25.06
CA ILE A 143 10.47 1.98 23.65
C ILE A 143 11.67 1.16 23.18
N SER A 144 12.88 1.50 23.61
CA SER A 144 14.12 0.80 23.22
C SER A 144 14.12 -0.67 23.63
N ASN A 145 13.46 -1.04 24.72
CA ASN A 145 13.34 -2.43 25.16
C ASN A 145 12.51 -3.25 24.15
N TYR A 146 11.38 -2.70 23.73
CA TYR A 146 10.54 -3.36 22.72
C TYR A 146 11.24 -3.49 21.39
N LEU A 147 11.97 -2.47 20.94
CA LEU A 147 12.65 -2.50 19.64
C LEU A 147 13.83 -3.48 19.60
N SER A 148 14.44 -3.81 20.76
CA SER A 148 15.53 -4.79 20.82
C SER A 148 15.05 -6.25 20.78
N GLU A 149 13.85 -6.52 21.26
CA GLU A 149 13.32 -7.89 21.44
C GLU A 149 12.45 -8.39 20.28
N VAL A 150 11.81 -7.48 19.53
CA VAL A 150 10.82 -7.87 18.53
C VAL A 150 11.48 -8.27 17.21
N GLN A 151 11.21 -9.51 16.75
CA GLN A 151 11.43 -9.92 15.36
C GLN A 151 10.14 -9.72 14.58
N LEU A 152 10.17 -8.82 13.57
CA LEU A 152 9.07 -8.70 12.62
C LEU A 152 9.01 -9.98 11.77
N GLN A 153 7.82 -10.61 11.72
CA GLN A 153 7.55 -11.63 10.73
C GLN A 153 7.19 -10.92 9.42
N GLU A 154 7.88 -11.26 8.35
CA GLU A 154 7.43 -10.90 7.01
C GLU A 154 6.09 -11.59 6.77
N ASP A 155 5.05 -10.83 6.41
CA ASP A 155 3.83 -11.42 5.85
C ASP A 155 4.26 -12.11 4.55
N LYS A 156 4.42 -13.42 4.59
CA LYS A 156 4.48 -14.21 3.37
C LYS A 156 3.11 -14.00 2.73
N GLU A 157 3.06 -13.32 1.58
CA GLU A 157 1.86 -13.34 0.75
C GLU A 157 1.40 -14.80 0.67
N PRO A 158 0.12 -15.07 0.98
CA PRO A 158 -0.40 -16.39 0.74
C PRO A 158 -0.24 -16.62 -0.77
N ILE A 159 0.69 -17.47 -1.14
CA ILE A 159 0.71 -18.01 -2.49
C ILE A 159 -0.64 -18.68 -2.62
N ASP A 160 -1.53 -18.08 -3.41
CA ASP A 160 -2.83 -18.65 -3.76
C ASP A 160 -2.63 -19.97 -4.56
N ALA A 161 -2.05 -20.95 -3.89
CA ALA A 161 -1.94 -22.31 -4.39
C ALA A 161 -3.33 -22.97 -4.57
N GLU A 162 -4.36 -22.46 -3.89
CA GLU A 162 -5.72 -22.95 -4.05
C GLU A 162 -6.42 -22.42 -5.32
N LEU A 163 -6.02 -21.28 -5.86
CA LEU A 163 -6.57 -20.80 -7.14
C LEU A 163 -6.02 -21.58 -8.35
N ILE A 164 -4.84 -22.17 -8.22
CA ILE A 164 -4.23 -22.96 -9.31
C ILE A 164 -4.89 -24.34 -9.41
N SER A 165 -5.42 -24.91 -8.33
CA SER A 165 -6.06 -26.22 -8.36
C SER A 165 -7.50 -26.21 -8.90
N LEU A 166 -8.15 -25.06 -8.98
CA LEU A 166 -9.52 -24.93 -9.50
C LEU A 166 -9.60 -24.72 -11.02
N THR A 167 -8.47 -24.51 -11.70
CA THR A 167 -8.42 -24.31 -13.15
C THR A 167 -7.92 -25.51 -13.95
N LEU A 168 -7.58 -26.63 -13.29
CA LEU A 168 -7.11 -27.87 -13.94
C LEU A 168 -8.07 -29.06 -13.77
N GLY A 169 -9.32 -28.80 -13.43
CA GLY A 169 -10.37 -29.81 -13.36
C GLY A 169 -11.37 -29.62 -14.49
N GLU A 170 -11.16 -30.41 -15.57
CA GLU A 170 -12.02 -30.68 -16.74
C GLU A 170 -12.07 -29.56 -17.79
#